data_27c2c6f016ab80607de64bf3e02cc68b
#
_entry.id   27c2c6f016ab80607de64bf3e02cc68b
#
_cell.length_a   1.000
_cell.length_b   1.000
_cell.length_c   1.000
_cell.angle_alpha   90.00
_cell.angle_beta   90.00
_cell.angle_gamma   90.00
#
_symmetry.space_group_name_H-M   'P 1'
#
loop_
_entity.id
_entity.type
_entity.pdbx_description
1 polymer ?
#
loop_
_entity_poly.entity_id
_entity_poly.type
_entity_poly.pdbx_seq_one_letter_code
_entity_poly.pdbx_strand_id
1 'polypeptide(L)'
;MKFDIYKLADKYKLTETEVQVLRYILDNHEQAMNMAARDVANLNYTSAATVIKLSKKMGYTGYIDMVYRLNFMIKNRQMDQNHTSDLTSFMNNIPSACLEHFIEQIRVHRNHLILVSATGFSTPLAEYIERKL
;
A
#
# COMPACT_ATOMS: atom_id res chain seq x y z
N MET A 1 12.51 5.84 11.27
CA MET A 1 12.82 4.46 11.72
C MET A 1 12.97 3.59 10.47
N LYS A 2 14.19 3.13 10.19
CA LYS A 2 14.47 2.29 9.01
C LYS A 2 13.73 0.95 9.16
N PHE A 3 13.26 0.39 8.05
CA PHE A 3 12.80 -0.99 8.04
C PHE A 3 13.92 -1.88 8.58
N ASP A 4 13.59 -2.73 9.55
CA ASP A 4 14.52 -3.72 10.05
C ASP A 4 14.63 -4.86 9.03
N ILE A 5 15.56 -4.65 8.08
CA ILE A 5 15.77 -5.59 6.97
C ILE A 5 16.17 -6.97 7.49
N TYR A 6 16.89 -7.03 8.61
CA TYR A 6 17.33 -8.30 9.21
C TYR A 6 16.15 -9.10 9.74
N LYS A 7 15.18 -8.43 10.40
CA LYS A 7 13.94 -9.10 10.82
C LYS A 7 13.11 -9.61 9.66
N LEU A 8 13.07 -8.84 8.57
CA LEU A 8 12.37 -9.28 7.33
C LEU A 8 13.11 -10.46 6.68
N ALA A 9 14.44 -10.41 6.64
CA ALA A 9 15.27 -11.48 6.09
C ALA A 9 15.05 -12.80 6.85
N ASP A 10 15.04 -12.75 8.17
CA ASP A 10 14.80 -13.92 9.00
C ASP A 10 13.36 -14.45 8.86
N LYS A 11 12.37 -13.56 8.96
CA LYS A 11 10.95 -13.90 8.83
C LYS A 11 10.62 -14.61 7.53
N TYR A 12 11.16 -14.11 6.41
CA TYR A 12 10.88 -14.63 5.07
C TYR A 12 11.96 -15.54 4.53
N LYS A 13 12.99 -15.87 5.33
CA LYS A 13 14.14 -16.72 4.97
C LYS A 13 14.78 -16.27 3.65
N LEU A 14 15.08 -14.96 3.56
CA LEU A 14 15.66 -14.37 2.36
C LEU A 14 17.14 -14.76 2.22
N THR A 15 17.57 -14.99 0.98
CA THR A 15 18.99 -15.13 0.63
C THR A 15 19.68 -13.76 0.63
N GLU A 16 21.01 -13.75 0.66
CA GLU A 16 21.79 -12.50 0.61
C GLU A 16 21.44 -11.64 -0.61
N THR A 17 21.29 -12.26 -1.78
CA THR A 17 20.89 -11.57 -3.01
C THR A 17 19.47 -10.98 -2.88
N GLU A 18 18.53 -11.72 -2.29
CA GLU A 18 17.16 -11.22 -2.05
C GLU A 18 17.16 -10.07 -1.05
N VAL A 19 18.02 -10.11 -0.01
CA VAL A 19 18.20 -9.00 0.95
C VAL A 19 18.79 -7.77 0.27
N GLN A 20 19.78 -7.95 -0.61
CA GLN A 20 20.37 -6.86 -1.39
C GLN A 20 19.32 -6.17 -2.26
N VAL A 21 18.52 -6.94 -3.01
CA VAL A 21 17.42 -6.42 -3.84
C VAL A 21 16.38 -5.69 -2.99
N LEU A 22 15.98 -6.27 -1.86
CA LEU A 22 15.03 -5.64 -0.95
C LEU A 22 15.55 -4.30 -0.41
N ARG A 23 16.82 -4.26 -0.02
CA ARG A 23 17.47 -3.02 0.46
C ARG A 23 17.46 -1.95 -0.62
N TYR A 24 17.85 -2.30 -1.84
CA TYR A 24 17.81 -1.38 -2.98
C TYR A 24 16.40 -0.79 -3.19
N ILE A 25 15.37 -1.64 -3.16
CA ILE A 25 13.97 -1.20 -3.33
C ILE A 25 13.53 -0.28 -2.20
N LEU A 26 13.90 -0.57 -0.95
CA LEU A 26 13.54 0.26 0.20
C LEU A 26 14.25 1.62 0.17
N ASP A 27 15.52 1.65 -0.20
CA ASP A 27 16.33 2.88 -0.26
C ASP A 27 15.93 3.77 -1.46
N ASN A 28 15.39 3.16 -2.54
CA ASN A 28 14.99 3.84 -3.78
C ASN A 28 13.50 3.63 -4.10
N HIS A 29 12.65 3.59 -3.09
CA HIS A 29 11.24 3.16 -3.20
C HIS A 29 10.42 3.96 -4.22
N GLU A 30 10.67 5.27 -4.38
CA GLU A 30 9.96 6.10 -5.36
C GLU A 30 10.40 5.81 -6.80
N GLN A 31 11.69 5.59 -7.02
CA GLN A 31 12.22 5.23 -8.34
C GLN A 31 11.80 3.82 -8.72
N ALA A 32 11.84 2.88 -7.78
CA ALA A 32 11.45 1.49 -7.98
C ALA A 32 10.00 1.34 -8.46
N MET A 33 9.10 2.27 -8.11
CA MET A 33 7.72 2.28 -8.60
C MET A 33 7.61 2.45 -10.13
N ASN A 34 8.58 3.12 -10.74
CA ASN A 34 8.60 3.40 -12.17
C ASN A 34 9.54 2.45 -12.95
N MET A 35 10.10 1.44 -12.26
CA MET A 35 11.04 0.48 -12.86
C MET A 35 10.37 -0.88 -13.06
N ALA A 36 10.78 -1.60 -14.10
CA ALA A 36 10.42 -3.00 -14.24
C ALA A 36 11.30 -3.90 -13.35
N ALA A 37 10.82 -5.09 -13.01
CA ALA A 37 11.59 -6.07 -12.22
C ALA A 37 12.97 -6.39 -12.87
N ARG A 38 13.05 -6.32 -14.19
CA ARG A 38 14.29 -6.51 -14.95
C ARG A 38 15.33 -5.42 -14.68
N ASP A 39 14.87 -4.17 -14.59
CA ASP A 39 15.76 -3.03 -14.38
C ASP A 39 16.35 -3.06 -12.97
N VAL A 40 15.53 -3.36 -11.98
CA VAL A 40 15.99 -3.58 -10.61
C VAL A 40 16.95 -4.77 -10.51
N ALA A 41 16.67 -5.85 -11.23
CA ALA A 41 17.53 -7.02 -11.27
C ALA A 41 18.90 -6.68 -11.85
N ASN A 42 18.96 -5.94 -12.96
CA ASN A 42 20.20 -5.51 -13.60
C ASN A 42 21.05 -4.65 -12.67
N LEU A 43 20.43 -3.71 -11.94
CA LEU A 43 21.14 -2.85 -11.00
C LEU A 43 21.66 -3.60 -9.77
N ASN A 44 21.11 -4.77 -9.48
CA ASN A 44 21.52 -5.63 -8.36
C ASN A 44 22.29 -6.88 -8.81
N TYR A 45 22.75 -6.92 -10.08
CA TYR A 45 23.51 -8.03 -10.63
C TYR A 45 22.83 -9.40 -10.46
N THR A 46 21.50 -9.43 -10.63
CA THR A 46 20.69 -10.64 -10.46
C THR A 46 19.69 -10.82 -11.61
N SER A 47 18.81 -11.80 -11.52
CA SER A 47 17.80 -12.07 -12.53
C SER A 47 16.43 -11.49 -12.15
N ALA A 48 15.61 -11.13 -13.14
CA ALA A 48 14.23 -10.73 -12.92
C ALA A 48 13.43 -11.82 -12.19
N ALA A 49 13.75 -13.09 -12.41
CA ALA A 49 13.14 -14.21 -11.70
C ALA A 49 13.42 -14.16 -10.19
N THR A 50 14.62 -13.74 -9.79
CA THR A 50 14.96 -13.55 -8.36
C THR A 50 14.13 -12.45 -7.74
N VAL A 51 13.93 -11.31 -8.43
CA VAL A 51 13.10 -10.19 -7.94
C VAL A 51 11.63 -10.61 -7.80
N ILE A 52 11.10 -11.36 -8.77
CA ILE A 52 9.73 -11.89 -8.72
C ILE A 52 9.60 -12.94 -7.59
N LYS A 53 10.60 -13.82 -7.42
CA LYS A 53 10.62 -14.80 -6.33
C LYS A 53 10.63 -14.14 -4.97
N LEU A 54 11.43 -13.07 -4.80
CA LEU A 54 11.44 -12.27 -3.58
C LEU A 54 10.04 -11.73 -3.26
N SER A 55 9.37 -11.12 -4.23
CA SER A 55 8.02 -10.56 -4.01
C SER A 55 7.02 -11.64 -3.58
N LYS A 56 7.03 -12.81 -4.21
CA LYS A 56 6.17 -13.94 -3.84
C LYS A 56 6.52 -14.50 -2.46
N LYS A 57 7.80 -14.62 -2.11
CA LYS A 57 8.26 -15.04 -0.78
C LYS A 57 7.76 -14.11 0.33
N MET A 58 7.69 -12.82 0.05
CA MET A 58 7.17 -11.83 0.97
C MET A 58 5.64 -11.76 1.02
N GLY A 59 4.93 -12.61 0.25
CA GLY A 59 3.48 -12.69 0.24
C GLY A 59 2.78 -11.73 -0.71
N TYR A 60 3.51 -11.13 -1.64
CA TYR A 60 2.94 -10.27 -2.68
C TYR A 60 2.63 -11.04 -3.95
N THR A 61 1.69 -10.54 -4.75
CA THR A 61 1.31 -11.18 -6.02
C THR A 61 2.40 -11.07 -7.10
N GLY A 62 3.28 -10.07 -7.00
CA GLY A 62 4.40 -9.85 -7.89
C GLY A 62 5.19 -8.59 -7.52
N TYR A 63 6.17 -8.25 -8.36
CA TYR A 63 7.07 -7.12 -8.13
C TYR A 63 6.33 -5.79 -7.96
N ILE A 64 5.40 -5.49 -8.86
CA ILE A 64 4.65 -4.21 -8.86
C ILE A 64 3.82 -4.09 -7.58
N ASP A 65 3.10 -5.13 -7.20
CA ASP A 65 2.32 -5.16 -5.94
C ASP A 65 3.23 -4.94 -4.72
N MET A 66 4.39 -5.60 -4.69
CA MET A 66 5.37 -5.44 -3.62
C MET A 66 5.85 -3.99 -3.49
N VAL A 67 6.28 -3.38 -4.60
CA VAL A 67 6.84 -2.02 -4.58
C VAL A 67 5.77 -0.99 -4.18
N TYR A 68 4.56 -1.10 -4.72
CA TYR A 68 3.45 -0.22 -4.33
C TYR A 68 3.13 -0.29 -2.84
N ARG A 69 3.04 -1.50 -2.29
CA ARG A 69 2.75 -1.70 -0.87
C ARG A 69 3.88 -1.23 0.04
N LEU A 70 5.14 -1.51 -0.33
CA LEU A 70 6.29 -1.02 0.42
C LEU A 70 6.35 0.51 0.41
N ASN A 71 6.15 1.14 -0.75
CA ASN A 71 6.13 2.59 -0.86
C ASN A 71 5.00 3.21 -0.01
N PHE A 72 3.80 2.63 -0.06
CA PHE A 72 2.68 3.05 0.78
C PHE A 72 3.00 2.95 2.28
N MET A 73 3.61 1.83 2.71
CA MET A 73 4.03 1.64 4.10
C MET A 73 5.11 2.63 4.53
N ILE A 74 6.06 2.97 3.63
CA ILE A 74 7.12 3.95 3.91
C ILE A 74 6.51 5.33 4.08
N LYS A 75 5.65 5.76 3.16
CA LYS A 75 4.98 7.06 3.20
C LYS A 75 4.11 7.22 4.43
N ASN A 76 3.31 6.21 4.75
CA ASN A 76 2.47 6.25 5.95
C ASN A 76 3.29 6.27 7.24
N ARG A 77 4.42 5.54 7.31
CA ARG A 77 5.31 5.61 8.49
C ARG A 77 6.01 6.95 8.65
N GLN A 78 6.30 7.63 7.56
CA GLN A 78 6.82 9.01 7.60
C GLN A 78 5.74 9.99 8.08
N MET A 79 4.48 9.72 7.75
CA MET A 79 3.32 10.44 8.25
C MET A 79 3.06 10.16 9.74
N ASP A 80 3.15 8.92 10.21
CA ASP A 80 2.91 8.53 11.61
C ASP A 80 3.86 9.20 12.62
N GLN A 81 5.05 9.63 12.22
CA GLN A 81 5.95 10.39 13.12
C GLN A 81 5.51 11.84 13.33
N ASN A 82 4.58 12.34 12.50
CA ASN A 82 3.99 13.67 12.63
C ASN A 82 2.48 13.65 12.93
N HIS A 83 1.83 12.49 13.02
CA HIS A 83 0.38 12.38 12.88
C HIS A 83 -0.30 11.39 13.84
N THR A 84 -0.41 11.73 15.11
CA THR A 84 -1.63 11.44 15.88
C THR A 84 -2.79 12.37 15.46
N SER A 85 -2.52 13.27 14.50
CA SER A 85 -3.46 14.29 14.00
C SER A 85 -4.09 13.95 12.64
N ASP A 86 -3.68 12.89 11.94
CA ASP A 86 -3.99 12.77 10.51
C ASP A 86 -5.43 12.36 10.20
N LEU A 87 -5.99 11.40 10.92
CA LEU A 87 -7.42 11.11 10.78
C LEU A 87 -8.29 12.29 11.22
N THR A 88 -7.89 12.95 12.30
CA THR A 88 -8.59 14.14 12.80
C THR A 88 -8.42 15.31 11.84
N SER A 89 -7.22 15.53 11.29
CA SER A 89 -6.99 16.58 10.31
C SER A 89 -7.61 16.25 8.94
N PHE A 90 -7.62 14.98 8.52
CA PHE A 90 -8.35 14.54 7.34
C PHE A 90 -9.86 14.77 7.52
N MET A 91 -10.43 14.36 8.65
CA MET A 91 -11.84 14.58 8.96
C MET A 91 -12.20 16.08 9.04
N ASN A 92 -11.31 16.89 9.61
CA ASN A 92 -11.49 18.34 9.71
C ASN A 92 -11.34 19.07 8.36
N ASN A 93 -10.64 18.48 7.38
CA ASN A 93 -10.49 19.02 6.04
C ASN A 93 -11.62 18.64 5.07
N ILE A 94 -12.52 17.73 5.47
CA ILE A 94 -13.73 17.47 4.68
C ILE A 94 -14.71 18.61 4.96
N PRO A 95 -15.09 19.42 3.97
CA PRO A 95 -16.09 20.45 4.16
C PRO A 95 -17.39 19.82 4.70
N SER A 96 -17.94 20.38 5.78
CA SER A 96 -19.21 19.88 6.37
C SER A 96 -20.34 19.80 5.34
N ALA A 97 -20.37 20.76 4.42
CA ALA A 97 -21.31 20.75 3.31
C ALA A 97 -21.21 19.51 2.41
N CYS A 98 -19.99 18.99 2.16
CA CYS A 98 -19.80 17.75 1.40
C CYS A 98 -20.35 16.54 2.16
N LEU A 99 -20.11 16.49 3.47
CA LEU A 99 -20.58 15.41 4.32
C LEU A 99 -22.11 15.43 4.45
N GLU A 100 -22.69 16.60 4.69
CA GLU A 100 -24.12 16.80 4.75
C GLU A 100 -24.82 16.43 3.44
N HIS A 101 -24.27 16.87 2.31
CA HIS A 101 -24.76 16.50 0.98
C HIS A 101 -24.69 14.99 0.75
N PHE A 102 -23.60 14.33 1.11
CA PHE A 102 -23.44 12.89 1.00
C PHE A 102 -24.49 12.13 1.84
N ILE A 103 -24.67 12.54 3.09
CA ILE A 103 -25.67 11.94 4.00
C ILE A 103 -27.09 12.13 3.43
N GLU A 104 -27.39 13.31 2.91
CA GLU A 104 -28.71 13.60 2.34
C GLU A 104 -28.96 12.77 1.07
N GLN A 105 -27.95 12.57 0.22
CA GLN A 105 -28.06 11.68 -0.97
C GLN A 105 -28.39 10.23 -0.53
N ILE A 106 -27.73 9.71 0.47
CA ILE A 106 -28.06 8.37 1.01
C ILE A 106 -29.48 8.34 1.56
N ARG A 107 -29.90 9.36 2.31
CA ARG A 107 -31.25 9.44 2.88
C ARG A 107 -32.34 9.47 1.84
N VAL A 108 -32.16 10.30 0.81
CA VAL A 108 -33.15 10.45 -0.30
C VAL A 108 -33.26 9.16 -1.12
N HIS A 109 -32.13 8.46 -1.33
CA HIS A 109 -32.07 7.28 -2.18
C HIS A 109 -32.10 5.95 -1.40
N ARG A 110 -32.42 5.97 -0.10
CA ARG A 110 -32.42 4.76 0.75
C ARG A 110 -33.33 3.62 0.27
N ASN A 111 -34.32 3.93 -0.54
CA ASN A 111 -35.25 2.94 -1.12
C ASN A 111 -34.83 2.53 -2.56
N HIS A 112 -33.68 2.98 -3.03
CA HIS A 112 -33.12 2.63 -4.33
C HIS A 112 -31.90 1.72 -4.16
N LEU A 113 -31.49 1.07 -5.24
CA LEU A 113 -30.26 0.30 -5.24
C LEU A 113 -29.05 1.25 -5.11
N ILE A 114 -28.30 1.11 -4.03
CA ILE A 114 -27.03 1.81 -3.84
C ILE A 114 -25.88 0.85 -4.19
N LEU A 115 -25.14 1.16 -5.26
CA LEU A 115 -24.00 0.37 -5.69
C LEU A 115 -22.73 0.93 -5.03
N VAL A 116 -22.05 0.14 -4.20
CA VAL A 116 -20.73 0.44 -3.64
C VAL A 116 -19.69 -0.36 -4.42
N SER A 117 -18.74 0.33 -5.05
CA SER A 117 -17.67 -0.31 -5.83
C SER A 117 -16.32 0.06 -5.25
N ALA A 118 -15.47 -0.94 -5.06
CA ALA A 118 -14.12 -0.76 -4.57
C ALA A 118 -13.15 -1.77 -5.19
N THR A 119 -11.88 -1.41 -5.25
CA THR A 119 -10.82 -2.28 -5.75
C THR A 119 -9.62 -2.29 -4.79
N GLY A 120 -8.95 -3.43 -4.68
CA GLY A 120 -7.74 -3.55 -3.87
C GLY A 120 -8.02 -3.33 -2.37
N PHE A 121 -7.31 -2.39 -1.76
CA PHE A 121 -7.39 -2.13 -0.30
C PHE A 121 -8.69 -1.50 0.17
N SER A 122 -9.46 -0.87 -0.71
CA SER A 122 -10.74 -0.27 -0.35
C SER A 122 -11.90 -1.29 -0.30
N THR A 123 -11.67 -2.54 -0.73
CA THR A 123 -12.68 -3.60 -0.70
C THR A 123 -13.25 -3.85 0.70
N PRO A 124 -12.46 -4.01 1.78
CA PRO A 124 -13.01 -4.19 3.12
C PRO A 124 -13.83 -3.01 3.62
N LEU A 125 -13.50 -1.78 3.17
CA LEU A 125 -14.27 -0.60 3.49
C LEU A 125 -15.62 -0.61 2.77
N ALA A 126 -15.66 -1.00 1.50
CA ALA A 126 -16.90 -1.15 0.74
C ALA A 126 -17.83 -2.20 1.36
N GLU A 127 -17.30 -3.36 1.76
CA GLU A 127 -18.04 -4.40 2.47
C GLU A 127 -18.57 -3.92 3.82
N TYR A 128 -17.80 -3.12 4.55
CA TYR A 128 -18.27 -2.52 5.81
C TYR A 128 -19.42 -1.55 5.58
N ILE A 129 -19.33 -0.70 4.55
CA ILE A 129 -20.38 0.26 4.19
C ILE A 129 -21.65 -0.48 3.76
N GLU A 130 -21.54 -1.50 2.90
CA GLU A 130 -22.67 -2.33 2.47
C GLU A 130 -23.46 -2.93 3.63
N ARG A 131 -22.77 -3.37 4.68
CA ARG A 131 -23.42 -3.93 5.89
C ARG A 131 -24.11 -2.89 6.77
N LYS A 132 -23.84 -1.60 6.57
CA LYS A 132 -24.35 -0.52 7.41
C LYS A 132 -25.44 0.32 6.73
N LEU A 133 -25.54 0.26 5.41
CA LEU A 133 -26.61 0.90 4.63
C LEU A 133 -27.84 -0.02 4.55
#